data_be69d5f51302b65c58f7753ec948bf03
#
_entry.id   be69d5f51302b65c58f7753ec948bf03
#
_cell.length_a   1.000
_cell.length_b   1.000
_cell.length_c   1.000
_cell.angle_alpha   90.00
_cell.angle_beta   90.00
_cell.angle_gamma   90.00
#
_symmetry.space_group_name_H-M   'P 1'
#
loop_
_entity.id
_entity.type
_entity.pdbx_description
1 polymer ?
#
loop_
_entity_poly.entity_id
_entity_poly.type
_entity_poly.pdbx_seq_one_letter_code
_entity_poly.pdbx_strand_id
1 'polypeptide(L)'
;MKLSVKNLSKTYKNGVKALDGVNLEIGVGMFGLLGPNGAGKSSLMRTIATIQSPDAGEVFFNDINVLKDNISLRKILGYLPQTFGVYSKMTADSLLNYFAVLKGVSNKKERVELIKKLLEITNLEDARWKNVSGFSGGMKQRFGIAQLLINNPKLIIVDEPTAGLDPAERQRFLNVLREVGSNSTVIFSTHIVDDVKELCNNMAIMNNGRILKQIKPEDSTKELKGKIWTKIVEKADIESLNNKLNILSTSFNPD
;
A
#
# COMPACT_ATOMS: atom_id res chain seq x y z
N MET A 1 9.09 16.36 -3.11
CA MET A 1 7.68 16.08 -2.76
C MET A 1 7.64 15.57 -1.33
N LYS A 2 6.66 16.01 -0.53
CA LYS A 2 6.53 15.61 0.88
C LYS A 2 5.05 15.52 1.26
N LEU A 3 4.65 14.42 1.86
CA LEU A 3 3.36 14.27 2.54
C LEU A 3 3.57 14.51 4.03
N SER A 4 2.73 15.35 4.63
CA SER A 4 2.72 15.64 6.08
C SER A 4 1.32 15.40 6.63
N VAL A 5 1.22 14.58 7.65
CA VAL A 5 -0.01 14.28 8.40
C VAL A 5 0.20 14.79 9.82
N LYS A 6 -0.74 15.59 10.34
CA LYS A 6 -0.63 16.23 11.66
C LYS A 6 -1.88 15.97 12.49
N ASN A 7 -1.70 15.32 13.63
CA ASN A 7 -2.74 15.05 14.64
C ASN A 7 -4.04 14.48 14.06
N LEU A 8 -3.91 13.60 13.02
CA LEU A 8 -5.04 13.06 12.29
C LEU A 8 -5.81 12.05 13.14
N SER A 9 -7.11 12.29 13.32
CA SER A 9 -7.98 11.43 14.13
C SER A 9 -9.25 11.08 13.38
N LYS A 10 -9.72 9.82 13.58
CA LYS A 10 -10.96 9.30 12.99
C LYS A 10 -11.60 8.27 13.89
N THR A 11 -12.86 8.53 14.27
CA THR A 11 -13.71 7.58 14.97
C THR A 11 -14.91 7.23 14.10
N TYR A 12 -15.20 5.97 13.93
CA TYR A 12 -16.36 5.50 13.18
C TYR A 12 -17.63 5.55 14.05
N LYS A 13 -18.81 5.52 13.43
CA LYS A 13 -20.12 5.56 14.13
C LYS A 13 -20.32 4.45 15.16
N ASN A 14 -19.63 3.31 14.99
CA ASN A 14 -19.64 2.20 15.95
C ASN A 14 -18.69 2.40 17.15
N GLY A 15 -18.11 3.58 17.32
CA GLY A 15 -17.20 3.93 18.42
C GLY A 15 -15.75 3.51 18.20
N VAL A 16 -15.41 2.83 17.11
CA VAL A 16 -14.02 2.42 16.83
C VAL A 16 -13.19 3.64 16.46
N LYS A 17 -12.18 3.95 17.28
CA LYS A 17 -11.19 4.99 17.04
C LYS A 17 -10.11 4.44 16.11
N ALA A 18 -10.31 4.60 14.81
CA ALA A 18 -9.44 4.04 13.77
C ALA A 18 -8.14 4.82 13.56
N LEU A 19 -8.14 6.14 13.86
CA LEU A 19 -6.97 7.00 13.88
C LEU A 19 -6.99 7.84 15.17
N ASP A 20 -5.87 7.89 15.86
CA ASP A 20 -5.73 8.53 17.15
C ASP A 20 -4.49 9.43 17.19
N GLY A 21 -4.63 10.68 16.76
CA GLY A 21 -3.57 11.68 16.77
C GLY A 21 -2.37 11.30 15.88
N VAL A 22 -2.61 10.71 14.71
CA VAL A 22 -1.56 10.25 13.80
C VAL A 22 -0.73 11.43 13.31
N ASN A 23 0.60 11.32 13.49
CA ASN A 23 1.60 12.23 12.94
C ASN A 23 2.56 11.43 12.06
N LEU A 24 2.79 11.89 10.82
CA LEU A 24 3.61 11.17 9.85
C LEU A 24 4.19 12.12 8.80
N GLU A 25 5.45 11.91 8.43
CA GLU A 25 6.11 12.63 7.34
C GLU A 25 6.69 11.64 6.34
N ILE A 26 6.33 11.77 5.07
CA ILE A 26 6.74 10.87 4.00
C ILE A 26 7.33 11.69 2.85
N GLY A 27 8.55 11.36 2.47
CA GLY A 27 9.25 11.95 1.32
C GLY A 27 9.00 11.21 0.02
N VAL A 28 9.84 11.47 -0.97
CA VAL A 28 9.89 10.75 -2.25
C VAL A 28 10.42 9.34 -2.02
N GLY A 29 9.91 8.39 -2.80
CA GLY A 29 10.30 6.97 -2.77
C GLY A 29 9.26 6.10 -2.08
N MET A 30 9.66 4.86 -1.83
CA MET A 30 8.81 3.82 -1.25
C MET A 30 8.77 3.94 0.29
N PHE A 31 7.57 4.08 0.83
CA PHE A 31 7.30 4.14 2.26
C PHE A 31 6.37 3.02 2.69
N GLY A 32 6.82 2.18 3.63
CA GLY A 32 6.05 1.06 4.16
C GLY A 32 5.17 1.47 5.36
N LEU A 33 3.88 1.17 5.30
CA LEU A 33 2.98 1.28 6.45
C LEU A 33 2.70 -0.13 6.98
N LEU A 34 3.43 -0.55 8.00
CA LEU A 34 3.39 -1.89 8.58
C LEU A 34 2.47 -1.93 9.80
N GLY A 35 1.68 -2.97 9.93
CA GLY A 35 0.85 -3.20 11.13
C GLY A 35 -0.15 -4.33 10.93
N PRO A 36 -0.70 -4.87 12.03
CA PRO A 36 -1.70 -5.94 11.97
C PRO A 36 -3.00 -5.47 11.31
N ASN A 37 -3.88 -6.42 10.99
CA ASN A 37 -5.23 -6.11 10.56
C ASN A 37 -5.97 -5.35 11.66
N GLY A 38 -6.72 -4.32 11.30
CA GLY A 38 -7.39 -3.43 12.26
C GLY A 38 -6.50 -2.33 12.86
N ALA A 39 -5.20 -2.26 12.53
CA ALA A 39 -4.31 -1.21 13.03
C ALA A 39 -4.69 0.22 12.63
N GLY A 40 -5.55 0.40 11.61
CA GLY A 40 -5.95 1.70 11.08
C GLY A 40 -5.32 2.07 9.74
N LYS A 41 -4.49 1.21 9.14
CA LYS A 41 -3.76 1.46 7.88
C LYS A 41 -4.70 1.92 6.75
N SER A 42 -5.72 1.14 6.44
CA SER A 42 -6.68 1.48 5.37
C SER A 42 -7.48 2.74 5.69
N SER A 43 -7.76 3.03 6.97
CA SER A 43 -8.42 4.27 7.37
C SER A 43 -7.53 5.49 7.12
N LEU A 44 -6.23 5.39 7.45
CA LEU A 44 -5.26 6.43 7.15
C LEU A 44 -5.16 6.66 5.63
N MET A 45 -4.99 5.61 4.85
CA MET A 45 -4.87 5.70 3.40
C MET A 45 -6.11 6.27 2.72
N ARG A 46 -7.32 5.85 3.13
CA ARG A 46 -8.58 6.41 2.62
C ARG A 46 -8.75 7.89 2.96
N THR A 47 -8.28 8.31 4.14
CA THR A 47 -8.31 9.73 4.52
C THR A 47 -7.35 10.54 3.67
N ILE A 48 -6.11 10.08 3.48
CA ILE A 48 -5.13 10.75 2.59
C ILE A 48 -5.63 10.74 1.14
N ALA A 49 -6.25 9.65 0.68
CA ALA A 49 -6.84 9.55 -0.66
C ALA A 49 -8.14 10.37 -0.84
N THR A 50 -8.58 11.11 0.18
CA THR A 50 -9.82 11.93 0.15
C THR A 50 -11.11 11.13 -0.09
N ILE A 51 -11.14 9.86 0.28
CA ILE A 51 -12.31 8.99 0.17
C ILE A 51 -13.19 9.10 1.41
N GLN A 52 -12.57 9.44 2.55
CA GLN A 52 -13.26 9.72 3.81
C GLN A 52 -12.68 10.96 4.48
N SER A 53 -13.50 11.66 5.27
CA SER A 53 -13.07 12.81 6.05
C SER A 53 -12.61 12.37 7.45
N PRO A 54 -11.54 12.95 7.99
CA PRO A 54 -11.15 12.77 9.39
C PRO A 54 -12.11 13.57 10.31
N ASP A 55 -12.01 13.34 11.60
CA ASP A 55 -12.73 14.13 12.61
C ASP A 55 -11.89 15.31 13.09
N ALA A 56 -10.55 15.17 13.05
CA ALA A 56 -9.59 16.23 13.40
C ALA A 56 -8.25 16.01 12.70
N GLY A 57 -7.44 17.06 12.66
CA GLY A 57 -6.09 17.04 12.10
C GLY A 57 -6.00 17.61 10.69
N GLU A 58 -4.80 17.57 10.15
CA GLU A 58 -4.48 18.14 8.84
C GLU A 58 -3.63 17.19 8.02
N VAL A 59 -3.79 17.25 6.69
CA VAL A 59 -2.96 16.51 5.73
C VAL A 59 -2.52 17.47 4.63
N PHE A 60 -1.22 17.52 4.36
CA PHE A 60 -0.64 18.31 3.29
C PHE A 60 0.19 17.44 2.36
N PHE A 61 0.06 17.65 1.06
CA PHE A 61 0.98 17.11 0.06
C PHE A 61 1.64 18.28 -0.67
N ASN A 62 2.91 18.54 -0.37
CA ASN A 62 3.58 19.81 -0.67
C ASN A 62 2.72 20.98 -0.14
N ASP A 63 2.32 21.90 -1.03
CA ASP A 63 1.50 23.08 -0.70
C ASP A 63 -0.02 22.81 -0.74
N ILE A 64 -0.43 21.60 -1.16
CA ILE A 64 -1.84 21.22 -1.25
C ILE A 64 -2.35 20.79 0.13
N ASN A 65 -3.31 21.55 0.69
CA ASN A 65 -4.09 21.06 1.82
C ASN A 65 -5.09 20.00 1.32
N VAL A 66 -4.79 18.74 1.59
CA VAL A 66 -5.52 17.57 1.07
C VAL A 66 -7.00 17.57 1.45
N LEU A 67 -7.33 18.08 2.63
CA LEU A 67 -8.69 18.07 3.15
C LEU A 67 -9.54 19.24 2.63
N LYS A 68 -8.90 20.35 2.24
CA LYS A 68 -9.58 21.54 1.71
C LYS A 68 -9.60 21.56 0.17
N ASP A 69 -8.52 21.10 -0.47
CA ASP A 69 -8.38 21.05 -1.93
C ASP A 69 -8.16 19.61 -2.41
N ASN A 70 -9.19 18.81 -2.27
CA ASN A 70 -9.16 17.41 -2.70
C ASN A 70 -9.12 17.25 -4.23
N ILE A 71 -9.58 18.25 -5.00
CA ILE A 71 -9.58 18.22 -6.46
C ILE A 71 -8.15 18.28 -6.99
N SER A 72 -7.34 19.21 -6.50
CA SER A 72 -5.92 19.32 -6.89
C SER A 72 -5.14 18.06 -6.54
N LEU A 73 -5.39 17.47 -5.36
CA LEU A 73 -4.76 16.20 -5.02
C LEU A 73 -5.15 15.08 -5.98
N ARG A 74 -6.44 14.90 -6.28
CA ARG A 74 -6.95 13.81 -7.14
C ARG A 74 -6.38 13.82 -8.55
N LYS A 75 -5.93 14.98 -9.05
CA LYS A 75 -5.26 15.09 -10.35
C LYS A 75 -3.89 14.41 -10.36
N ILE A 76 -3.23 14.33 -9.21
CA ILE A 76 -1.86 13.82 -9.07
C ILE A 76 -1.79 12.59 -8.16
N LEU A 77 -2.94 12.05 -7.75
CA LEU A 77 -3.07 10.87 -6.90
C LEU A 77 -3.34 9.63 -7.74
N GLY A 78 -2.60 8.57 -7.46
CA GLY A 78 -2.94 7.19 -7.80
C GLY A 78 -3.33 6.43 -6.53
N TYR A 79 -4.51 5.82 -6.51
CA TYR A 79 -4.96 5.01 -5.38
C TYR A 79 -5.38 3.63 -5.84
N LEU A 80 -4.75 2.60 -5.28
CA LEU A 80 -5.12 1.19 -5.46
C LEU A 80 -5.64 0.65 -4.13
N PRO A 81 -6.94 0.45 -3.97
CA PRO A 81 -7.51 -0.16 -2.76
C PRO A 81 -7.23 -1.66 -2.71
N GLN A 82 -7.32 -2.25 -1.53
CA GLN A 82 -7.17 -3.69 -1.29
C GLN A 82 -8.08 -4.54 -2.21
N THR A 83 -9.31 -4.08 -2.40
CA THR A 83 -10.26 -4.69 -3.33
C THR A 83 -10.81 -3.64 -4.28
N PHE A 84 -10.80 -3.90 -5.56
CA PHE A 84 -11.42 -3.03 -6.56
C PHE A 84 -12.26 -3.84 -7.55
N GLY A 85 -13.38 -3.28 -7.92
CA GLY A 85 -14.25 -3.86 -8.92
C GLY A 85 -13.71 -3.65 -10.33
N VAL A 86 -14.01 -4.58 -11.22
CA VAL A 86 -13.73 -4.45 -12.65
C VAL A 86 -15.02 -4.57 -13.45
N TYR A 87 -15.12 -3.84 -14.55
CA TYR A 87 -16.25 -3.95 -15.47
C TYR A 87 -16.19 -5.29 -16.21
N SER A 88 -17.19 -6.15 -15.99
CA SER A 88 -17.15 -7.55 -16.37
C SER A 88 -17.07 -7.83 -17.88
N LYS A 89 -17.47 -6.88 -18.72
CA LYS A 89 -17.55 -7.04 -20.18
C LYS A 89 -16.55 -6.15 -20.95
N MET A 90 -15.56 -5.57 -20.29
CA MET A 90 -14.58 -4.70 -20.94
C MET A 90 -13.22 -5.39 -21.01
N THR A 91 -12.56 -5.24 -22.16
CA THR A 91 -11.14 -5.65 -22.31
C THR A 91 -10.23 -4.70 -21.54
N ALA A 92 -9.00 -5.14 -21.26
CA ALA A 92 -8.00 -4.30 -20.61
C ALA A 92 -7.75 -3.00 -21.39
N ASP A 93 -7.60 -3.10 -22.70
CA ASP A 93 -7.43 -1.92 -23.58
C ASP A 93 -8.60 -0.94 -23.48
N SER A 94 -9.83 -1.45 -23.63
CA SER A 94 -11.04 -0.61 -23.60
C SER A 94 -11.22 0.07 -22.24
N LEU A 95 -10.95 -0.63 -21.16
CA LEU A 95 -11.11 -0.09 -19.80
C LEU A 95 -10.03 0.95 -19.48
N LEU A 96 -8.77 0.72 -19.88
CA LEU A 96 -7.71 1.73 -19.73
C LEU A 96 -8.00 2.96 -20.59
N ASN A 97 -8.51 2.79 -21.83
CA ASN A 97 -8.91 3.91 -22.67
C ASN A 97 -10.04 4.73 -22.03
N TYR A 98 -11.03 4.07 -21.44
CA TYR A 98 -12.09 4.73 -20.70
C TYR A 98 -11.55 5.56 -19.52
N PHE A 99 -10.67 4.98 -18.71
CA PHE A 99 -10.05 5.71 -17.59
C PHE A 99 -9.14 6.83 -18.07
N ALA A 100 -8.41 6.66 -19.17
CA ALA A 100 -7.56 7.71 -19.73
C ALA A 100 -8.39 8.94 -20.17
N VAL A 101 -9.56 8.71 -20.80
CA VAL A 101 -10.50 9.80 -21.12
C VAL A 101 -10.98 10.51 -19.85
N LEU A 102 -11.40 9.76 -18.82
CA LEU A 102 -11.83 10.33 -17.54
C LEU A 102 -10.72 11.12 -16.82
N LYS A 103 -9.46 10.73 -17.01
CA LYS A 103 -8.28 11.42 -16.49
C LYS A 103 -7.83 12.61 -17.35
N GLY A 104 -8.55 12.94 -18.44
CA GLY A 104 -8.33 14.12 -19.26
C GLY A 104 -7.36 13.92 -20.45
N VAL A 105 -6.94 12.68 -20.75
CA VAL A 105 -6.13 12.39 -21.95
C VAL A 105 -7.06 12.40 -23.17
N SER A 106 -7.26 13.58 -23.77
CA SER A 106 -8.24 13.79 -24.86
C SER A 106 -7.75 13.27 -26.22
N ASN A 107 -6.46 13.31 -26.50
CA ASN A 107 -5.90 12.90 -27.79
C ASN A 107 -5.89 11.37 -27.93
N LYS A 108 -6.53 10.86 -29.00
CA LYS A 108 -6.64 9.41 -29.24
C LYS A 108 -5.30 8.73 -29.49
N LYS A 109 -4.37 9.37 -30.23
CA LYS A 109 -3.04 8.80 -30.51
C LYS A 109 -2.21 8.68 -29.22
N GLU A 110 -2.22 9.75 -28.41
CA GLU A 110 -1.56 9.76 -27.09
C GLU A 110 -2.10 8.66 -26.17
N ARG A 111 -3.44 8.43 -26.14
CA ARG A 111 -4.03 7.34 -25.34
C ARG A 111 -3.58 5.96 -25.80
N VAL A 112 -3.52 5.73 -27.12
CA VAL A 112 -3.09 4.42 -27.66
C VAL A 112 -1.65 4.10 -27.25
N GLU A 113 -0.75 5.09 -27.35
CA GLU A 113 0.65 4.94 -26.96
C GLU A 113 0.80 4.78 -25.44
N LEU A 114 0.06 5.59 -24.67
CA LEU A 114 0.01 5.47 -23.20
C LEU A 114 -0.44 4.07 -22.76
N ILE A 115 -1.55 3.58 -23.31
CA ILE A 115 -2.10 2.27 -22.94
C ILE A 115 -1.11 1.16 -23.30
N LYS A 116 -0.48 1.23 -24.49
CA LYS A 116 0.55 0.26 -24.87
C LYS A 116 1.66 0.23 -23.81
N LYS A 117 2.24 1.38 -23.48
CA LYS A 117 3.29 1.49 -22.47
C LYS A 117 2.86 0.99 -21.09
N LEU A 118 1.64 1.29 -20.66
CA LEU A 118 1.13 0.82 -19.37
C LEU A 118 0.98 -0.70 -19.31
N LEU A 119 0.48 -1.32 -20.37
CA LEU A 119 0.36 -2.78 -20.47
C LEU A 119 1.73 -3.46 -20.53
N GLU A 120 2.71 -2.86 -21.21
CA GLU A 120 4.10 -3.31 -21.26
C GLU A 120 4.74 -3.29 -19.86
N ILE A 121 4.73 -2.16 -19.16
CA ILE A 121 5.27 -2.02 -17.79
C ILE A 121 4.63 -3.02 -16.82
N THR A 122 3.34 -3.30 -16.98
CA THR A 122 2.61 -4.20 -16.09
C THR A 122 2.61 -5.67 -16.56
N ASN A 123 3.33 -6.02 -17.64
CA ASN A 123 3.37 -7.36 -18.23
C ASN A 123 1.96 -7.91 -18.53
N LEU A 124 1.13 -7.10 -19.20
CA LEU A 124 -0.25 -7.44 -19.58
C LEU A 124 -0.50 -7.30 -21.09
N GLU A 125 0.52 -7.15 -21.93
CA GLU A 125 0.36 -6.99 -23.38
C GLU A 125 -0.39 -8.15 -24.02
N ASP A 126 -0.04 -9.40 -23.68
CA ASP A 126 -0.69 -10.62 -24.20
C ASP A 126 -2.15 -10.75 -23.74
N ALA A 127 -2.54 -10.00 -22.71
CA ALA A 127 -3.89 -9.97 -22.18
C ALA A 127 -4.67 -8.71 -22.58
N ARG A 128 -4.10 -7.85 -23.43
CA ARG A 128 -4.66 -6.56 -23.84
C ARG A 128 -6.12 -6.66 -24.27
N TRP A 129 -6.45 -7.67 -25.05
CA TRP A 129 -7.79 -7.88 -25.64
C TRP A 129 -8.66 -8.83 -24.85
N LYS A 130 -8.19 -9.36 -23.71
CA LYS A 130 -8.98 -10.19 -22.81
C LYS A 130 -9.81 -9.35 -21.86
N ASN A 131 -11.00 -9.83 -21.50
CA ASN A 131 -11.85 -9.19 -20.50
C ASN A 131 -11.18 -9.23 -19.12
N VAL A 132 -11.14 -8.07 -18.43
CA VAL A 132 -10.50 -7.94 -17.11
C VAL A 132 -11.16 -8.82 -16.04
N SER A 133 -12.43 -9.15 -16.20
CA SER A 133 -13.12 -10.09 -15.30
C SER A 133 -12.48 -11.49 -15.27
N GLY A 134 -11.89 -11.93 -16.38
CA GLY A 134 -11.20 -13.22 -16.51
C GLY A 134 -9.75 -13.21 -16.07
N PHE A 135 -9.24 -12.10 -15.55
CA PHE A 135 -7.87 -12.01 -15.07
C PHE A 135 -7.67 -12.79 -13.75
N SER A 136 -6.49 -13.40 -13.59
CA SER A 136 -6.06 -13.94 -12.29
C SER A 136 -5.96 -12.82 -11.23
N GLY A 137 -5.82 -13.19 -9.97
CA GLY A 137 -5.60 -12.22 -8.89
C GLY A 137 -4.41 -11.30 -9.17
N GLY A 138 -3.26 -11.87 -9.53
CA GLY A 138 -2.06 -11.12 -9.87
C GLY A 138 -2.22 -10.24 -11.12
N MET A 139 -2.90 -10.74 -12.16
CA MET A 139 -3.21 -9.92 -13.34
C MET A 139 -4.12 -8.75 -12.99
N LYS A 140 -5.11 -8.94 -12.13
CA LYS A 140 -5.99 -7.83 -11.66
C LYS A 140 -5.18 -6.79 -10.90
N GLN A 141 -4.30 -7.20 -9.99
CA GLN A 141 -3.45 -6.27 -9.25
C GLN A 141 -2.53 -5.47 -10.19
N ARG A 142 -1.87 -6.12 -11.15
CA ARG A 142 -1.05 -5.42 -12.16
C ARG A 142 -1.87 -4.50 -13.05
N PHE A 143 -3.09 -4.89 -13.42
CA PHE A 143 -4.03 -4.00 -14.12
C PHE A 143 -4.41 -2.78 -13.27
N GLY A 144 -4.59 -2.96 -11.96
CA GLY A 144 -4.77 -1.86 -11.02
C GLY A 144 -3.61 -0.86 -11.03
N ILE A 145 -2.36 -1.33 -11.15
CA ILE A 145 -1.20 -0.44 -11.34
C ILE A 145 -1.30 0.29 -12.67
N ALA A 146 -1.58 -0.41 -13.78
CA ALA A 146 -1.74 0.25 -15.08
C ALA A 146 -2.77 1.38 -15.03
N GLN A 147 -3.92 1.13 -14.39
CA GLN A 147 -4.97 2.13 -14.18
C GLN A 147 -4.50 3.32 -13.32
N LEU A 148 -3.75 3.05 -12.26
CA LEU A 148 -3.24 4.04 -11.33
C LEU A 148 -2.25 4.99 -12.01
N LEU A 149 -1.45 4.51 -12.97
CA LEU A 149 -0.38 5.25 -13.64
C LEU A 149 -0.83 6.17 -14.78
N ILE A 150 -2.09 6.10 -15.22
CA ILE A 150 -2.60 6.83 -16.39
C ILE A 150 -2.27 8.33 -16.37
N ASN A 151 -2.32 8.97 -15.21
CA ASN A 151 -2.07 10.42 -15.07
C ASN A 151 -0.71 10.77 -14.47
N ASN A 152 0.27 9.86 -14.52
CA ASN A 152 1.62 10.06 -13.98
C ASN A 152 1.58 10.62 -12.54
N PRO A 153 1.04 9.87 -11.58
CA PRO A 153 0.76 10.36 -10.23
C PRO A 153 2.03 10.76 -9.48
N LYS A 154 1.93 11.79 -8.64
CA LYS A 154 3.01 12.24 -7.75
C LYS A 154 2.88 11.65 -6.35
N LEU A 155 1.67 11.30 -5.95
CA LEU A 155 1.36 10.53 -4.75
C LEU A 155 0.68 9.22 -5.15
N ILE A 156 1.23 8.10 -4.70
CA ILE A 156 0.72 6.76 -4.96
C ILE A 156 0.39 6.10 -3.63
N ILE A 157 -0.81 5.56 -3.52
CA ILE A 157 -1.26 4.85 -2.33
C ILE A 157 -1.72 3.46 -2.74
N VAL A 158 -1.15 2.43 -2.13
CA VAL A 158 -1.42 1.03 -2.46
C VAL A 158 -1.73 0.25 -1.17
N ASP A 159 -2.98 -0.21 -1.04
CA ASP A 159 -3.49 -0.81 0.20
C ASP A 159 -3.50 -2.34 0.10
N GLU A 160 -2.60 -3.00 0.83
CA GLU A 160 -2.42 -4.47 0.93
C GLU A 160 -2.45 -5.21 -0.43
N PRO A 161 -1.70 -4.78 -1.44
CA PRO A 161 -1.88 -5.27 -2.80
C PRO A 161 -1.34 -6.69 -3.04
N THR A 162 -0.49 -7.18 -2.15
CA THR A 162 0.15 -8.50 -2.25
C THR A 162 -0.61 -9.59 -1.51
N ALA A 163 -1.68 -9.22 -0.80
CA ALA A 163 -2.50 -10.16 -0.07
C ALA A 163 -3.16 -11.19 -1.02
N GLY A 164 -2.95 -12.48 -0.73
CA GLY A 164 -3.52 -13.56 -1.54
C GLY A 164 -2.85 -13.83 -2.89
N LEU A 165 -1.72 -13.19 -3.19
CA LEU A 165 -0.89 -13.52 -4.35
C LEU A 165 0.05 -14.69 -4.03
N ASP A 166 0.29 -15.55 -5.01
CA ASP A 166 1.37 -16.52 -4.93
C ASP A 166 2.77 -15.83 -4.95
N PRO A 167 3.83 -16.49 -4.52
CA PRO A 167 5.16 -15.87 -4.42
C PRO A 167 5.67 -15.26 -5.73
N ALA A 168 5.41 -15.90 -6.87
CA ALA A 168 5.87 -15.43 -8.18
C ALA A 168 5.12 -14.18 -8.62
N GLU A 169 3.78 -14.15 -8.48
CA GLU A 169 2.97 -12.97 -8.78
C GLU A 169 3.27 -11.81 -7.83
N ARG A 170 3.49 -12.11 -6.53
CA ARG A 170 3.92 -11.11 -5.55
C ARG A 170 5.22 -10.45 -5.98
N GLN A 171 6.24 -11.22 -6.35
CA GLN A 171 7.52 -10.69 -6.79
C GLN A 171 7.40 -9.83 -8.06
N ARG A 172 6.59 -10.28 -9.03
CA ARG A 172 6.31 -9.49 -10.25
C ARG A 172 5.65 -8.15 -9.91
N PHE A 173 4.67 -8.16 -9.00
CA PHE A 173 3.99 -6.95 -8.55
C PHE A 173 4.95 -5.97 -7.87
N LEU A 174 5.80 -6.46 -6.95
CA LEU A 174 6.77 -5.65 -6.23
C LEU A 174 7.79 -5.00 -7.18
N ASN A 175 8.24 -5.73 -8.21
CA ASN A 175 9.16 -5.19 -9.22
C ASN A 175 8.53 -4.05 -10.02
N VAL A 176 7.29 -4.21 -10.47
CA VAL A 176 6.55 -3.14 -11.17
C VAL A 176 6.37 -1.92 -10.27
N LEU A 177 6.02 -2.12 -9.00
CA LEU A 177 5.82 -1.02 -8.05
C LEU A 177 7.15 -0.27 -7.75
N ARG A 178 8.28 -0.99 -7.69
CA ARG A 178 9.62 -0.39 -7.53
C ARG A 178 9.98 0.51 -8.70
N GLU A 179 9.76 0.06 -9.93
CA GLU A 179 10.03 0.85 -11.14
C GLU A 179 9.24 2.16 -11.15
N VAL A 180 7.94 2.05 -10.83
CA VAL A 180 7.03 3.20 -10.80
C VAL A 180 7.32 4.18 -9.66
N GLY A 181 7.78 3.66 -8.50
CA GLY A 181 7.97 4.43 -7.28
C GLY A 181 9.19 5.38 -7.28
N SER A 182 10.09 5.29 -8.27
CA SER A 182 11.37 6.02 -8.28
C SER A 182 11.23 7.55 -8.22
N ASN A 183 10.18 8.11 -8.82
CA ASN A 183 9.96 9.56 -8.95
C ASN A 183 8.66 10.06 -8.30
N SER A 184 8.07 9.26 -7.41
CA SER A 184 6.81 9.57 -6.73
C SER A 184 6.94 9.32 -5.23
N THR A 185 6.03 9.88 -4.44
CA THR A 185 5.84 9.46 -3.06
C THR A 185 4.89 8.28 -3.05
N VAL A 186 5.33 7.10 -2.61
CA VAL A 186 4.54 5.88 -2.60
C VAL A 186 4.30 5.41 -1.18
N ILE A 187 3.05 5.25 -0.80
CA ILE A 187 2.64 4.62 0.46
C ILE A 187 2.15 3.22 0.16
N PHE A 188 2.84 2.24 0.70
CA PHE A 188 2.55 0.83 0.53
C PHE A 188 2.17 0.22 1.88
N SER A 189 0.91 -0.20 2.06
CA SER A 189 0.50 -0.87 3.30
C SER A 189 0.62 -2.37 3.17
N THR A 190 1.07 -2.99 4.23
CA THR A 190 1.16 -4.45 4.34
C THR A 190 1.23 -4.90 5.80
N HIS A 191 0.91 -6.16 6.05
CA HIS A 191 1.23 -6.84 7.29
C HIS A 191 2.45 -7.78 7.14
N ILE A 192 3.04 -7.84 5.93
CA ILE A 192 4.16 -8.71 5.57
C ILE A 192 5.47 -7.91 5.69
N VAL A 193 6.30 -8.27 6.66
CA VAL A 193 7.55 -7.57 6.97
C VAL A 193 8.54 -7.62 5.81
N ASP A 194 8.59 -8.76 5.10
CA ASP A 194 9.54 -8.97 4.00
C ASP A 194 9.24 -8.05 2.81
N ASP A 195 7.97 -7.73 2.51
CA ASP A 195 7.62 -6.74 1.48
C ASP A 195 8.21 -5.37 1.80
N VAL A 196 8.13 -4.96 3.07
CA VAL A 196 8.65 -3.66 3.50
C VAL A 196 10.17 -3.61 3.42
N LYS A 197 10.85 -4.70 3.85
CA LYS A 197 12.31 -4.80 3.76
C LYS A 197 12.81 -4.76 2.34
N GLU A 198 12.08 -5.39 1.42
CA GLU A 198 12.47 -5.48 0.02
C GLU A 198 12.26 -4.18 -0.74
N LEU A 199 11.14 -3.46 -0.47
CA LEU A 199 10.74 -2.32 -1.28
C LEU A 199 11.03 -0.96 -0.66
N CYS A 200 10.97 -0.85 0.68
CA CYS A 200 10.81 0.45 1.32
C CYS A 200 12.12 0.97 1.90
N ASN A 201 12.41 2.24 1.66
CA ASN A 201 13.56 2.92 2.26
C ASN A 201 13.26 3.44 3.67
N ASN A 202 11.99 3.70 3.96
CA ASN A 202 11.47 4.12 5.26
C ASN A 202 10.15 3.43 5.53
N MET A 203 9.82 3.23 6.80
CA MET A 203 8.55 2.66 7.21
C MET A 203 8.00 3.29 8.48
N ALA A 204 6.70 3.14 8.70
CA ALA A 204 6.07 3.37 9.99
C ALA A 204 5.38 2.10 10.47
N ILE A 205 5.49 1.83 11.75
CA ILE A 205 4.76 0.77 12.44
C ILE A 205 3.51 1.37 13.05
N MET A 206 2.35 0.85 12.65
CA MET A 206 1.05 1.33 13.11
C MET A 206 0.32 0.25 13.91
N ASN A 207 -0.24 0.63 15.06
CA ASN A 207 -1.09 -0.23 15.86
C ASN A 207 -2.14 0.59 16.61
N ASN A 208 -3.36 0.06 16.74
CA ASN A 208 -4.48 0.69 17.45
C ASN A 208 -4.68 2.17 17.08
N GLY A 209 -4.62 2.50 15.78
CA GLY A 209 -4.83 3.85 15.28
C GLY A 209 -3.67 4.82 15.48
N ARG A 210 -2.54 4.39 16.02
CA ARG A 210 -1.37 5.24 16.32
C ARG A 210 -0.13 4.80 15.57
N ILE A 211 0.73 5.75 15.18
CA ILE A 211 2.08 5.45 14.74
C ILE A 211 2.94 5.21 15.97
N LEU A 212 3.41 3.98 16.11
CA LEU A 212 4.32 3.60 17.20
C LEU A 212 5.73 4.08 16.94
N LYS A 213 6.16 3.97 15.68
CA LYS A 213 7.52 4.34 15.28
C LYS A 213 7.60 4.59 13.78
N GLN A 214 8.45 5.55 13.40
CA GLN A 214 8.90 5.74 12.02
C GLN A 214 10.40 5.48 11.97
N ILE A 215 10.85 4.55 11.12
CA ILE A 215 12.21 4.01 11.11
C ILE A 215 12.57 3.46 9.73
N LYS A 216 13.85 3.31 9.45
CA LYS A 216 14.31 2.54 8.28
C LYS A 216 14.15 1.04 8.55
N PRO A 217 13.75 0.23 7.56
CA PRO A 217 13.62 -1.22 7.74
C PRO A 217 14.91 -1.88 8.26
N GLU A 218 16.09 -1.43 7.81
CA GLU A 218 17.41 -1.92 8.22
C GLU A 218 17.69 -1.74 9.72
N ASP A 219 17.13 -0.68 10.32
CA ASP A 219 17.37 -0.34 11.71
C ASP A 219 16.38 -1.03 12.66
N SER A 220 15.27 -1.56 12.12
CA SER A 220 14.21 -2.16 12.95
C SER A 220 14.68 -3.36 13.76
N THR A 221 15.60 -4.16 13.24
CA THR A 221 16.15 -5.34 13.93
C THR A 221 17.27 -4.98 14.90
N LYS A 222 17.99 -3.89 14.67
CA LYS A 222 19.11 -3.46 15.55
C LYS A 222 18.63 -3.14 16.96
N GLU A 223 17.45 -2.56 17.09
CA GLU A 223 16.87 -2.18 18.38
C GLU A 223 16.37 -3.38 19.21
N LEU A 224 16.16 -4.52 18.56
CA LEU A 224 15.76 -5.77 19.21
C LEU A 224 16.95 -6.62 19.65
N LYS A 225 18.16 -6.26 19.21
CA LYS A 225 19.39 -6.98 19.60
C LYS A 225 19.56 -6.95 21.11
N GLY A 226 19.69 -8.14 21.73
CA GLY A 226 19.80 -8.30 23.18
C GLY A 226 18.48 -8.19 23.96
N LYS A 227 17.33 -8.02 23.27
CA LYS A 227 16.00 -7.98 23.89
C LYS A 227 15.15 -9.22 23.55
N ILE A 228 15.49 -9.89 22.44
CA ILE A 228 14.80 -11.10 21.98
C ILE A 228 15.83 -12.21 21.86
N TRP A 229 15.48 -13.37 22.40
CA TRP A 229 16.32 -14.56 22.45
C TRP A 229 15.57 -15.74 21.86
N THR A 230 16.28 -16.61 21.15
CA THR A 230 15.75 -17.88 20.67
C THR A 230 16.35 -19.00 21.49
N LYS A 231 15.51 -19.95 21.94
CA LYS A 231 15.93 -21.15 22.65
C LYS A 231 15.25 -22.37 22.04
N ILE A 232 16.02 -23.41 21.78
CA ILE A 232 15.50 -24.73 21.38
C ILE A 232 15.13 -25.48 22.68
N VAL A 233 13.92 -26.00 22.72
CA VAL A 233 13.37 -26.71 23.90
C VAL A 233 12.52 -27.88 23.43
N GLU A 234 12.36 -28.89 24.29
CA GLU A 234 11.41 -29.99 24.07
C GLU A 234 9.97 -29.48 24.14
N LYS A 235 9.07 -30.13 23.40
CA LYS A 235 7.65 -29.76 23.37
C LYS A 235 7.00 -29.76 24.76
N ALA A 236 7.41 -30.68 25.62
CA ALA A 236 6.89 -30.81 27.00
C ALA A 236 7.23 -29.60 27.89
N ASP A 237 8.32 -28.89 27.60
CA ASP A 237 8.78 -27.77 28.42
C ASP A 237 8.07 -26.44 28.08
N ILE A 238 7.36 -26.37 26.96
CA ILE A 238 6.73 -25.12 26.47
C ILE A 238 5.73 -24.57 27.48
N GLU A 239 4.87 -25.41 28.08
CA GLU A 239 3.88 -24.95 29.07
C GLU A 239 4.55 -24.35 30.30
N SER A 240 5.61 -25.00 30.80
CA SER A 240 6.36 -24.53 31.96
C SER A 240 7.07 -23.19 31.68
N LEU A 241 7.52 -22.99 30.46
CA LEU A 241 8.18 -21.77 30.01
C LEU A 241 7.21 -20.62 29.74
N ASN A 242 6.01 -20.89 29.24
CA ASN A 242 4.96 -19.89 29.08
C ASN A 242 4.58 -19.20 30.40
N ASN A 243 4.67 -19.93 31.52
CA ASN A 243 4.40 -19.36 32.83
C ASN A 243 5.54 -18.52 33.43
N LYS A 244 6.74 -18.62 32.85
CA LYS A 244 7.96 -17.96 33.37
C LYS A 244 8.53 -16.89 32.44
N LEU A 245 8.26 -17.00 31.14
CA LEU A 245 8.82 -16.14 30.10
C LEU A 245 7.71 -15.61 29.19
N ASN A 246 7.94 -14.43 28.64
CA ASN A 246 7.08 -13.88 27.60
C ASN A 246 7.47 -14.50 26.25
N ILE A 247 6.79 -15.57 25.84
CA ILE A 247 7.04 -16.26 24.58
C ILE A 247 6.34 -15.52 23.45
N LEU A 248 7.12 -14.98 22.49
CA LEU A 248 6.60 -14.23 21.36
C LEU A 248 6.12 -15.14 20.22
N SER A 249 6.81 -16.26 20.00
CA SER A 249 6.46 -17.26 18.98
C SER A 249 7.09 -18.61 19.29
N THR A 250 6.46 -19.68 18.79
CA THR A 250 7.02 -21.03 18.79
C THR A 250 7.00 -21.58 17.37
N SER A 251 8.08 -22.25 16.96
CA SER A 251 8.18 -23.00 15.71
C SER A 251 8.70 -24.40 15.98
N PHE A 252 8.23 -25.38 15.23
CA PHE A 252 8.77 -26.75 15.28
C PHE A 252 9.87 -26.87 14.25
N ASN A 253 11.04 -27.36 14.65
CA ASN A 253 12.04 -27.88 13.72
C ASN A 253 11.63 -29.32 13.42
N PRO A 254 11.37 -29.69 12.16
CA PRO A 254 11.26 -31.08 11.77
C PRO A 254 12.70 -31.59 11.61
N ASP A 255 13.25 -32.24 12.62
CA ASP A 255 14.41 -33.13 12.50
C ASP A 255 13.91 -34.57 12.43
#